data_5fbbaae21d70bea7fa925b01a88c8090
#
_entry.id   5fbbaae21d70bea7fa925b01a88c8090
#
_cell.length_a   1.000
_cell.length_b   1.000
_cell.length_c   1.000
_cell.angle_alpha   90.00
_cell.angle_beta   90.00
_cell.angle_gamma   90.00
#
_symmetry.space_group_name_H-M   'P 1'
#
loop_
_entity.id
_entity.type
_entity.pdbx_description
1 polymer ?
#
loop_
_entity_poly.entity_id
_entity_poly.type
_entity_poly.pdbx_seq_one_letter_code
_entity_poly.pdbx_strand_id
1 'polypeptide(L)'
;ANDRYDAQMSYQRFNFRTNVDINLTKSTVLGMNVSTQFTVKNSPAAGLDALLTQTMTMTPTAIPLKYTDGTLASIKGTPNPYNLLNERGYSNTSSNVAQSTVSLTQDFSDFVTEGLTARVAFSFDATNVNTLNRSILPKTYRAIGRDDDGNIQYEVIDDYAGYITLDTSHSGTRYINFEGSVNYERQFAYAHRVSAMVLYSMRSLSHTHPGSYIAAFPYKSMGVAARATYSYKDRYFFEFNMGYNGSENFAPGHRFGFFPAVAVGYMISNEPWWEPVSDVINLLKFKASYGSVGNDQIGGSRRFAYNTTINTSATGAAWGTVPNSSATGYQTVGGITTSEMGNSEVEWEQATKSNVGIELGLFNDLTIQADLFRDYRDGIFLMRQSTPS
;
A
#
# COMPACT_ATOMS: atom_id res chain seq x y z
N ALA A 1 25.02 27.07 -1.41
CA ALA A 1 25.57 25.85 -0.83
C ALA A 1 26.01 26.18 0.58
N ASN A 2 25.60 25.40 1.54
CA ASN A 2 26.08 25.55 2.89
C ASN A 2 27.34 24.70 3.04
N ASP A 3 28.48 25.34 3.13
CA ASP A 3 29.78 24.67 3.30
C ASP A 3 29.88 23.90 4.62
N ARG A 4 28.93 24.09 5.54
CA ARG A 4 28.99 23.52 6.89
C ARG A 4 28.33 22.13 6.96
N TYR A 5 27.27 21.84 6.21
CA TYR A 5 26.49 20.62 6.39
C TYR A 5 26.04 19.94 5.11
N ASP A 6 26.49 20.32 3.92
CA ASP A 6 26.04 19.77 2.64
C ASP A 6 24.50 19.64 2.55
N ALA A 7 23.81 20.73 2.92
CA ALA A 7 22.36 20.77 2.98
C ALA A 7 21.72 20.99 1.59
N GLN A 8 22.42 20.66 0.49
CA GLN A 8 21.88 20.75 -0.85
C GLN A 8 20.74 19.77 -1.02
N MET A 9 19.57 20.31 -1.39
CA MET A 9 18.45 19.48 -1.82
C MET A 9 18.80 18.81 -3.13
N SER A 10 18.83 17.49 -3.12
CA SER A 10 19.08 16.71 -4.32
C SER A 10 18.21 15.45 -4.34
N TYR A 11 17.85 15.05 -5.54
CA TYR A 11 17.14 13.81 -5.78
C TYR A 11 17.75 13.14 -7.01
N GLN A 12 18.24 11.92 -6.82
CA GLN A 12 18.79 11.11 -7.90
C GLN A 12 18.08 9.76 -7.90
N ARG A 13 17.68 9.32 -9.09
CA ARG A 13 17.02 8.03 -9.27
C ARG A 13 17.62 7.31 -10.48
N PHE A 14 18.05 6.10 -10.24
CA PHE A 14 18.55 5.19 -11.25
C PHE A 14 17.60 4.01 -11.38
N ASN A 15 17.18 3.70 -12.60
CA ASN A 15 16.33 2.56 -12.89
C ASN A 15 17.06 1.66 -13.89
N PHE A 16 17.05 0.37 -13.58
CA PHE A 16 17.48 -0.68 -14.50
C PHE A 16 16.34 -1.68 -14.65
N ARG A 17 16.03 -2.06 -15.88
CA ARG A 17 15.06 -3.10 -16.17
C ARG A 17 15.56 -3.96 -17.31
N THR A 18 15.43 -5.27 -17.15
CA THR A 18 15.67 -6.25 -18.20
C THR A 18 14.55 -7.29 -18.21
N ASN A 19 14.10 -7.63 -19.40
CA ASN A 19 13.15 -8.69 -19.65
C ASN A 19 13.80 -9.62 -20.68
N VAL A 20 13.83 -10.90 -20.40
CA VAL A 20 14.44 -11.91 -21.27
C VAL A 20 13.47 -13.09 -21.37
N ASP A 21 13.12 -13.43 -22.60
CA ASP A 21 12.37 -14.64 -22.90
C ASP A 21 13.26 -15.61 -23.70
N ILE A 22 13.40 -16.82 -23.19
CA ILE A 22 14.24 -17.86 -23.77
C ILE A 22 13.34 -19.02 -24.20
N ASN A 23 13.28 -19.27 -25.49
CA ASN A 23 12.61 -20.46 -26.00
C ASN A 23 13.49 -21.69 -25.74
N LEU A 24 13.20 -22.45 -24.68
CA LEU A 24 13.89 -23.66 -24.32
C LEU A 24 13.58 -24.79 -25.34
N THR A 25 12.32 -24.81 -25.76
CA THR A 25 11.82 -25.67 -26.84
C THR A 25 10.84 -24.88 -27.70
N LYS A 26 10.24 -25.51 -28.72
CA LYS A 26 9.20 -24.89 -29.53
C LYS A 26 7.94 -24.56 -28.73
N SER A 27 7.71 -25.27 -27.63
CA SER A 27 6.51 -25.16 -26.78
C SER A 27 6.80 -24.68 -25.36
N THR A 28 8.08 -24.47 -25.00
CA THR A 28 8.49 -24.10 -23.63
C THR A 28 9.24 -22.78 -23.66
N VAL A 29 8.76 -21.80 -22.91
CA VAL A 29 9.38 -20.47 -22.78
C VAL A 29 9.73 -20.21 -21.32
N LEU A 30 11.00 -19.87 -21.09
CA LEU A 30 11.50 -19.36 -19.80
C LEU A 30 11.53 -17.83 -19.86
N GLY A 31 10.70 -17.17 -19.07
CA GLY A 31 10.67 -15.72 -18.92
C GLY A 31 11.42 -15.28 -17.66
N MET A 32 12.25 -14.27 -17.77
CA MET A 32 12.99 -13.66 -16.66
C MET A 32 12.85 -12.15 -16.72
N ASN A 33 12.27 -11.56 -15.68
CA ASN A 33 12.10 -10.11 -15.55
C ASN A 33 12.84 -9.65 -14.30
N VAL A 34 13.73 -8.68 -14.44
CA VAL A 34 14.44 -8.07 -13.33
C VAL A 34 14.32 -6.55 -13.46
N SER A 35 13.94 -5.90 -12.37
CA SER A 35 13.86 -4.43 -12.28
C SER A 35 14.50 -3.99 -10.98
N THR A 36 15.36 -2.99 -11.07
CA THR A 36 16.01 -2.39 -9.91
C THR A 36 15.86 -0.89 -9.97
N GLN A 37 15.53 -0.28 -8.85
CA GLN A 37 15.48 1.15 -8.69
C GLN A 37 16.34 1.53 -7.48
N PHE A 38 17.25 2.44 -7.68
CA PHE A 38 18.04 3.06 -6.63
C PHE A 38 17.74 4.56 -6.57
N THR A 39 17.39 5.05 -5.39
CA THR A 39 17.04 6.47 -5.18
C THR A 39 17.86 7.00 -4.02
N VAL A 40 18.47 8.18 -4.22
CA VAL A 40 19.11 8.95 -3.16
C VAL A 40 18.45 10.32 -3.10
N LYS A 41 17.96 10.68 -1.93
CA LYS A 41 17.37 11.98 -1.64
C LYS A 41 18.16 12.64 -0.53
N ASN A 42 18.63 13.85 -0.76
CA ASN A 42 19.18 14.71 0.27
C ASN A 42 18.25 15.90 0.52
N SER A 43 18.01 16.24 1.77
CA SER A 43 17.11 17.32 2.18
C SER A 43 17.57 17.94 3.50
N PRO A 44 17.11 19.18 3.83
CA PRO A 44 17.36 19.77 5.14
C PRO A 44 16.79 18.90 6.26
N ALA A 45 17.47 18.83 7.40
CA ALA A 45 17.01 18.04 8.55
C ALA A 45 15.67 18.52 9.12
N ALA A 46 15.33 19.80 8.95
CA ALA A 46 14.05 20.37 9.38
C ALA A 46 12.83 19.90 8.56
N GLY A 47 13.06 19.23 7.44
CA GLY A 47 12.01 18.80 6.52
C GLY A 47 11.56 19.91 5.56
N LEU A 48 11.06 19.49 4.39
CA LEU A 48 10.61 20.42 3.34
C LEU A 48 9.32 21.13 3.71
N ASP A 49 8.40 20.45 4.38
CA ASP A 49 7.09 21.04 4.76
C ASP A 49 7.26 22.18 5.75
N ALA A 50 8.14 22.02 6.75
CA ALA A 50 8.46 23.07 7.69
C ALA A 50 9.12 24.27 7.00
N LEU A 51 10.05 24.01 6.09
CA LEU A 51 10.70 25.07 5.29
C LEU A 51 9.72 25.83 4.42
N LEU A 52 8.86 25.12 3.67
CA LEU A 52 7.85 25.75 2.80
C LEU A 52 6.83 26.55 3.61
N THR A 53 6.32 25.97 4.69
CA THR A 53 5.37 26.66 5.58
C THR A 53 5.94 27.97 6.10
N GLN A 54 7.18 27.94 6.63
CA GLN A 54 7.82 29.15 7.14
C GLN A 54 8.11 30.17 6.04
N THR A 55 8.54 29.72 4.86
CA THR A 55 8.81 30.61 3.73
C THR A 55 7.53 31.30 3.23
N MET A 56 6.38 30.62 3.26
CA MET A 56 5.10 31.17 2.80
C MET A 56 4.40 32.05 3.84
N THR A 57 4.62 31.78 5.13
CA THR A 57 3.92 32.49 6.22
C THR A 57 4.71 33.66 6.79
N MET A 58 6.04 33.65 6.66
CA MET A 58 6.88 34.72 7.16
C MET A 58 6.90 35.93 6.21
N THR A 59 6.62 37.12 6.74
CA THR A 59 6.77 38.36 5.95
C THR A 59 8.24 38.68 5.70
N PRO A 60 8.61 39.15 4.49
CA PRO A 60 10.02 39.44 4.14
C PRO A 60 10.72 40.44 5.05
N THR A 61 9.96 41.28 5.72
CA THR A 61 10.45 42.36 6.63
C THR A 61 10.49 41.95 8.10
N ALA A 62 10.02 40.72 8.46
CA ALA A 62 9.93 40.28 9.84
C ALA A 62 11.30 40.11 10.51
N ILE A 63 12.27 39.59 9.77
CA ILE A 63 13.59 39.23 10.26
C ILE A 63 14.60 39.14 9.11
N PRO A 64 15.84 39.58 9.29
CA PRO A 64 16.89 39.38 8.30
C PRO A 64 17.29 37.92 8.20
N LEU A 65 17.84 37.50 7.08
CA LEU A 65 18.41 36.15 6.92
C LEU A 65 19.53 35.89 7.93
N LYS A 66 20.46 36.86 8.04
CA LYS A 66 21.51 36.98 9.05
C LYS A 66 21.71 38.45 9.38
N TYR A 67 22.23 38.72 10.56
CA TYR A 67 22.74 40.07 10.89
C TYR A 67 24.06 40.35 10.16
N THR A 68 24.46 41.62 10.11
CA THR A 68 25.63 42.07 9.38
C THR A 68 26.96 41.48 9.88
N ASP A 69 27.01 41.05 11.13
CA ASP A 69 28.13 40.37 11.76
C ASP A 69 28.09 38.84 11.55
N GLY A 70 27.11 38.30 10.79
CA GLY A 70 26.94 36.88 10.54
C GLY A 70 26.13 36.13 11.60
N THR A 71 25.64 36.82 12.64
CA THR A 71 24.82 36.24 13.70
C THR A 71 23.49 35.77 13.15
N LEU A 72 23.05 34.57 13.57
CA LEU A 72 21.82 33.94 13.08
C LEU A 72 20.59 34.60 13.70
N ALA A 73 19.71 35.12 12.86
CA ALA A 73 18.50 35.78 13.27
C ALA A 73 17.34 34.80 13.49
N SER A 74 16.54 34.97 14.57
CA SER A 74 15.32 34.22 14.83
C SER A 74 14.31 35.03 15.64
N ILE A 75 13.04 34.61 15.60
CA ILE A 75 11.97 35.10 16.45
C ILE A 75 11.39 33.89 17.20
N LYS A 76 11.05 34.09 18.47
CA LYS A 76 10.47 33.04 19.31
C LYS A 76 9.20 32.46 18.66
N GLY A 77 9.18 31.15 18.48
CA GLY A 77 8.05 30.44 17.89
C GLY A 77 7.95 30.50 16.36
N THR A 78 8.83 31.28 15.69
CA THR A 78 8.82 31.43 14.22
C THR A 78 10.23 31.25 13.68
N PRO A 79 10.65 30.02 13.37
CA PRO A 79 12.00 29.74 12.88
C PRO A 79 12.31 30.48 11.57
N ASN A 80 13.50 31.02 11.45
CA ASN A 80 13.97 31.63 10.21
C ASN A 80 14.14 30.57 9.10
N PRO A 81 13.50 30.70 7.92
CA PRO A 81 13.66 29.77 6.79
C PRO A 81 15.11 29.53 6.39
N TYR A 82 15.96 30.57 6.46
CA TYR A 82 17.38 30.45 6.22
C TYR A 82 18.05 29.45 7.18
N ASN A 83 17.74 29.54 8.47
CA ASN A 83 18.30 28.61 9.47
C ASN A 83 17.76 27.19 9.28
N LEU A 84 16.49 27.03 8.91
CA LEU A 84 15.91 25.72 8.60
C LEU A 84 16.61 25.04 7.43
N LEU A 85 16.96 25.81 6.39
CA LEU A 85 17.60 25.27 5.20
C LEU A 85 19.11 25.00 5.44
N ASN A 86 19.81 25.91 6.11
CA ASN A 86 21.29 25.91 6.06
C ASN A 86 21.95 25.53 7.38
N GLU A 87 21.29 25.69 8.52
CA GLU A 87 21.96 25.61 9.82
C GLU A 87 21.46 24.45 10.70
N ARG A 88 20.42 23.72 10.25
CA ARG A 88 19.84 22.62 11.02
C ARG A 88 20.35 21.22 10.65
N GLY A 89 21.32 21.14 9.72
CA GLY A 89 21.86 19.87 9.26
C GLY A 89 21.11 19.31 8.05
N TYR A 90 21.22 17.99 7.86
CA TYR A 90 20.67 17.33 6.65
C TYR A 90 20.08 15.97 6.96
N SER A 91 19.19 15.54 6.08
CA SER A 91 18.61 14.19 6.05
C SER A 91 18.93 13.54 4.70
N ASN A 92 19.62 12.41 4.73
CA ASN A 92 19.93 11.60 3.57
C ASN A 92 19.09 10.33 3.59
N THR A 93 18.26 10.12 2.57
CA THR A 93 17.43 8.92 2.43
C THR A 93 17.86 8.16 1.18
N SER A 94 18.27 6.92 1.35
CA SER A 94 18.51 5.97 0.27
C SER A 94 17.41 4.92 0.22
N SER A 95 16.89 4.66 -0.98
CA SER A 95 15.88 3.63 -1.19
C SER A 95 16.31 2.69 -2.32
N ASN A 96 16.29 1.41 -2.04
CA ASN A 96 16.56 0.35 -3.01
C ASN A 96 15.30 -0.50 -3.18
N VAL A 97 14.83 -0.62 -4.42
CA VAL A 97 13.74 -1.52 -4.80
C VAL A 97 14.30 -2.52 -5.80
N ALA A 98 14.22 -3.79 -5.50
CA ALA A 98 14.56 -4.87 -6.40
C ALA A 98 13.33 -5.74 -6.62
N GLN A 99 13.00 -6.02 -7.86
CA GLN A 99 11.87 -6.84 -8.26
C GLN A 99 12.36 -7.87 -9.27
N SER A 100 12.02 -9.11 -9.06
CA SER A 100 12.39 -10.20 -9.97
C SER A 100 11.25 -11.19 -10.14
N THR A 101 11.05 -11.65 -11.35
CA THR A 101 10.11 -12.72 -11.66
C THR A 101 10.77 -13.70 -12.63
N VAL A 102 10.70 -14.97 -12.31
CA VAL A 102 11.06 -16.08 -13.20
C VAL A 102 9.79 -16.86 -13.49
N SER A 103 9.51 -17.11 -14.75
CA SER A 103 8.34 -17.88 -15.16
C SER A 103 8.68 -18.92 -16.21
N LEU A 104 8.02 -20.05 -16.13
CA LEU A 104 8.07 -21.10 -17.13
C LEU A 104 6.68 -21.29 -17.70
N THR A 105 6.55 -21.13 -19.00
CA THR A 105 5.30 -21.33 -19.74
C THR A 105 5.48 -22.50 -20.66
N GLN A 106 4.54 -23.46 -20.58
CA GLN A 106 4.48 -24.62 -21.46
C GLN A 106 3.20 -24.60 -22.26
N ASP A 107 3.32 -24.64 -23.57
CA ASP A 107 2.22 -24.88 -24.49
C ASP A 107 2.05 -26.39 -24.69
N PHE A 108 0.83 -26.88 -24.46
CA PHE A 108 0.46 -28.29 -24.60
C PHE A 108 -0.37 -28.55 -25.86
N SER A 109 -0.48 -27.58 -26.76
CA SER A 109 -1.31 -27.69 -27.97
C SER A 109 -0.96 -28.90 -28.81
N ASP A 110 0.32 -29.24 -28.93
CA ASP A 110 0.79 -30.35 -29.73
C ASP A 110 0.72 -31.71 -29.00
N PHE A 111 0.63 -31.73 -27.65
CA PHE A 111 0.74 -32.98 -26.87
C PHE A 111 -0.60 -33.43 -26.31
N VAL A 112 -1.49 -32.50 -25.94
CA VAL A 112 -2.73 -32.81 -25.22
C VAL A 112 -3.92 -32.32 -26.00
N THR A 113 -4.09 -30.98 -26.15
CA THR A 113 -5.19 -30.37 -26.90
C THR A 113 -4.83 -28.93 -27.25
N GLU A 114 -5.25 -28.51 -28.44
CA GLU A 114 -5.07 -27.14 -28.92
C GLU A 114 -5.62 -26.11 -27.94
N GLY A 115 -4.82 -25.07 -27.66
CA GLY A 115 -5.18 -23.96 -26.78
C GLY A 115 -4.95 -24.22 -25.27
N LEU A 116 -4.34 -25.34 -24.90
CA LEU A 116 -3.98 -25.63 -23.50
C LEU A 116 -2.57 -25.12 -23.19
N THR A 117 -2.46 -24.25 -22.18
CA THR A 117 -1.18 -23.75 -21.69
C THR A 117 -1.08 -23.85 -20.16
N ALA A 118 0.10 -24.09 -19.64
CA ALA A 118 0.38 -23.98 -18.21
C ALA A 118 1.54 -23.02 -17.97
N ARG A 119 1.46 -22.27 -16.88
CA ARG A 119 2.50 -21.34 -16.46
C ARG A 119 2.75 -21.48 -14.97
N VAL A 120 4.04 -21.49 -14.61
CA VAL A 120 4.49 -21.38 -13.22
C VAL A 120 5.35 -20.13 -13.13
N ALA A 121 5.14 -19.33 -12.10
CA ALA A 121 5.91 -18.12 -11.88
C ALA A 121 6.33 -18.00 -10.41
N PHE A 122 7.55 -17.54 -10.19
CA PHE A 122 8.09 -17.21 -8.89
C PHE A 122 8.57 -15.75 -8.93
N SER A 123 8.09 -14.94 -7.97
CA SER A 123 8.49 -13.54 -7.86
C SER A 123 9.12 -13.28 -6.48
N PHE A 124 10.18 -12.49 -6.50
CA PHE A 124 10.85 -12.00 -5.31
C PHE A 124 11.05 -10.50 -5.43
N ASP A 125 10.45 -9.73 -4.50
CA ASP A 125 10.60 -8.29 -4.43
C ASP A 125 11.17 -7.91 -3.07
N ALA A 126 12.09 -6.96 -3.06
CA ALA A 126 12.68 -6.40 -1.86
C ALA A 126 12.73 -4.88 -1.95
N THR A 127 12.27 -4.23 -0.90
CA THR A 127 12.40 -2.77 -0.74
C THR A 127 13.15 -2.50 0.56
N ASN A 128 14.17 -1.66 0.50
CA ASN A 128 14.90 -1.19 1.67
C ASN A 128 15.03 0.32 1.61
N VAL A 129 14.68 0.98 2.69
CA VAL A 129 14.80 2.43 2.86
C VAL A 129 15.65 2.69 4.12
N ASN A 130 16.69 3.46 3.94
CA ASN A 130 17.57 3.88 5.02
C ASN A 130 17.58 5.40 5.05
N THR A 131 17.29 5.97 6.20
CA THR A 131 17.38 7.42 6.43
C THR A 131 18.39 7.70 7.50
N LEU A 132 19.34 8.58 7.18
CA LEU A 132 20.33 9.12 8.09
C LEU A 132 19.99 10.60 8.29
N ASN A 133 19.61 10.96 9.50
CA ASN A 133 19.29 12.34 9.87
C ASN A 133 20.35 12.87 10.81
N ARG A 134 21.06 13.90 10.39
CA ARG A 134 21.99 14.65 11.23
C ARG A 134 21.41 16.04 11.48
N SER A 135 21.06 16.30 12.71
CA SER A 135 20.39 17.55 13.07
C SER A 135 21.05 18.27 14.21
N ILE A 136 20.95 19.58 14.18
CA ILE A 136 21.41 20.47 15.25
C ILE A 136 20.40 21.62 15.39
N LEU A 137 20.20 22.09 16.60
CA LEU A 137 19.51 23.35 16.85
C LEU A 137 20.56 24.44 17.02
N PRO A 138 20.75 25.36 16.06
CA PRO A 138 21.75 26.40 16.18
C PRO A 138 21.33 27.45 17.22
N LYS A 139 22.27 28.08 17.83
CA LYS A 139 22.03 29.25 18.69
C LYS A 139 21.58 30.42 17.83
N THR A 140 20.43 31.02 18.18
CA THR A 140 19.83 32.11 17.40
C THR A 140 19.48 33.30 18.24
N TYR A 141 19.39 34.48 17.64
CA TYR A 141 19.29 35.75 18.31
C TYR A 141 18.26 36.69 17.69
N ARG A 142 17.74 37.61 18.48
CA ARG A 142 16.97 38.77 18.07
C ARG A 142 17.73 40.06 18.46
N ALA A 143 17.87 40.98 17.51
CA ALA A 143 18.38 42.32 17.82
C ALA A 143 17.36 43.09 18.66
N ILE A 144 17.82 43.71 19.74
CA ILE A 144 17.00 44.50 20.67
C ILE A 144 17.37 45.97 20.67
N GLY A 145 18.49 46.36 20.08
CA GLY A 145 18.96 47.72 20.00
C GLY A 145 20.42 47.81 19.54
N ARG A 146 20.97 48.99 19.75
CA ARG A 146 22.42 49.27 19.61
C ARG A 146 22.95 49.89 20.88
N ASP A 147 24.20 49.61 21.18
CA ASP A 147 24.94 50.26 22.25
C ASP A 147 25.42 51.68 21.81
N ASP A 148 26.08 52.38 22.73
CA ASP A 148 26.62 53.74 22.51
C ASP A 148 27.74 53.76 21.43
N ASP A 149 28.39 52.62 21.21
CA ASP A 149 29.42 52.42 20.18
C ASP A 149 28.82 51.98 18.81
N GLY A 150 27.50 51.80 18.74
CA GLY A 150 26.75 51.45 17.51
C GLY A 150 26.73 49.91 17.27
N ASN A 151 27.20 49.07 18.16
CA ASN A 151 27.14 47.59 18.02
C ASN A 151 25.71 47.11 18.29
N ILE A 152 25.31 46.05 17.62
CA ILE A 152 23.97 45.47 17.79
C ILE A 152 23.94 44.70 19.11
N GLN A 153 22.94 45.00 19.94
CA GLN A 153 22.65 44.23 21.15
C GLN A 153 21.65 43.12 20.83
N TYR A 154 21.93 41.91 21.38
CA TYR A 154 21.18 40.71 21.08
C TYR A 154 20.50 40.13 22.32
N GLU A 155 19.25 39.64 22.11
CA GLU A 155 18.60 38.70 22.99
C GLU A 155 18.72 37.29 22.39
N VAL A 156 19.04 36.32 23.22
CA VAL A 156 19.13 34.90 22.82
C VAL A 156 17.70 34.35 22.68
N ILE A 157 17.37 33.82 21.54
CA ILE A 157 16.06 33.18 21.27
C ILE A 157 16.15 31.68 21.46
N ASP A 158 17.11 31.01 20.81
CA ASP A 158 17.42 29.59 21.00
C ASP A 158 18.82 29.48 21.54
N ASP A 159 18.96 29.03 22.78
CA ASP A 159 20.26 28.93 23.46
C ASP A 159 20.85 27.51 23.41
N TYR A 160 20.47 26.73 22.42
CA TYR A 160 20.98 25.37 22.32
C TYR A 160 22.24 25.32 21.46
N ALA A 161 23.37 25.37 22.09
CA ALA A 161 24.67 25.03 21.50
C ALA A 161 24.96 23.54 21.68
N GLY A 162 24.10 22.69 21.08
CA GLY A 162 24.23 21.25 21.16
C GLY A 162 25.23 20.69 20.16
N TYR A 163 25.57 19.44 20.37
CA TYR A 163 26.28 18.65 19.37
C TYR A 163 25.32 18.22 18.28
N ILE A 164 25.82 17.94 17.07
CA ILE A 164 25.07 17.31 16.02
C ILE A 164 24.56 15.97 16.53
N THR A 165 23.24 15.80 16.51
CA THR A 165 22.58 14.52 16.79
C THR A 165 22.57 13.67 15.53
N LEU A 166 22.70 12.37 15.70
CA LEU A 166 22.55 11.37 14.66
C LEU A 166 21.33 10.51 14.98
N ASP A 167 20.37 10.51 14.07
CA ASP A 167 19.25 9.60 14.11
C ASP A 167 19.21 8.79 12.82
N THR A 168 18.92 7.49 12.95
CA THR A 168 18.85 6.57 11.82
C THR A 168 17.54 5.81 11.86
N SER A 169 16.86 5.76 10.73
CA SER A 169 15.70 4.90 10.57
C SER A 169 15.86 3.95 9.39
N HIS A 170 15.40 2.74 9.60
CA HIS A 170 15.46 1.67 8.60
C HIS A 170 14.08 1.08 8.45
N SER A 171 13.65 0.92 7.22
CA SER A 171 12.44 0.17 6.90
C SER A 171 12.67 -0.68 5.66
N GLY A 172 11.94 -1.75 5.55
CA GLY A 172 12.02 -2.59 4.36
C GLY A 172 10.99 -3.68 4.37
N THR A 173 10.72 -4.17 3.18
CA THR A 173 9.79 -5.27 2.93
C THR A 173 10.42 -6.29 2.02
N ARG A 174 10.06 -7.54 2.21
CA ARG A 174 10.37 -8.65 1.33
C ARG A 174 9.07 -9.34 0.95
N TYR A 175 8.82 -9.43 -0.34
CA TYR A 175 7.65 -10.07 -0.90
C TYR A 175 8.07 -11.28 -1.70
N ILE A 176 7.44 -12.41 -1.43
CA ILE A 176 7.61 -13.67 -2.16
C ILE A 176 6.25 -14.06 -2.68
N ASN A 177 6.17 -14.36 -3.97
CA ASN A 177 4.96 -14.81 -4.62
C ASN A 177 5.25 -16.04 -5.49
N PHE A 178 4.38 -17.02 -5.38
CA PHE A 178 4.35 -18.19 -6.24
C PHE A 178 2.98 -18.28 -6.91
N GLU A 179 2.97 -18.49 -8.22
CA GLU A 179 1.75 -18.66 -9.01
C GLU A 179 1.91 -19.86 -9.94
N GLY A 180 0.87 -20.67 -10.00
CA GLY A 180 0.72 -21.71 -10.98
C GLY A 180 -0.63 -21.59 -11.67
N SER A 181 -0.66 -21.54 -13.00
CA SER A 181 -1.91 -21.43 -13.77
C SER A 181 -1.98 -22.43 -14.90
N VAL A 182 -3.18 -22.89 -15.17
CA VAL A 182 -3.52 -23.65 -16.36
C VAL A 182 -4.62 -22.90 -17.10
N ASN A 183 -4.41 -22.63 -18.37
CA ASN A 183 -5.32 -21.90 -19.22
C ASN A 183 -5.69 -22.76 -20.43
N TYR A 184 -6.93 -22.71 -20.80
CA TYR A 184 -7.47 -23.35 -21.98
C TYR A 184 -8.31 -22.34 -22.76
N GLU A 185 -8.02 -22.18 -24.04
CA GLU A 185 -8.81 -21.31 -24.93
C GLU A 185 -8.94 -21.97 -26.29
N ARG A 186 -10.18 -22.20 -26.73
CA ARG A 186 -10.43 -22.81 -28.02
C ARG A 186 -11.76 -22.36 -28.62
N GLN A 187 -11.79 -22.27 -29.95
CA GLN A 187 -12.98 -22.04 -30.73
C GLN A 187 -13.34 -23.32 -31.50
N PHE A 188 -14.57 -23.80 -31.30
CA PHE A 188 -15.11 -24.97 -31.96
C PHE A 188 -16.13 -24.55 -32.99
N ALA A 189 -16.10 -25.21 -34.17
CA ALA A 189 -17.09 -25.06 -35.24
C ALA A 189 -17.39 -23.58 -35.58
N TYR A 190 -16.43 -22.68 -35.43
CA TYR A 190 -16.58 -21.22 -35.65
C TYR A 190 -17.71 -20.54 -34.85
N ALA A 191 -18.39 -21.30 -34.00
CA ALA A 191 -19.57 -20.83 -33.28
C ALA A 191 -19.42 -20.84 -31.76
N HIS A 192 -18.61 -21.74 -31.23
CA HIS A 192 -18.46 -21.94 -29.79
C HIS A 192 -17.06 -21.50 -29.34
N ARG A 193 -16.97 -20.46 -28.54
CA ARG A 193 -15.70 -20.05 -27.91
C ARG A 193 -15.75 -20.44 -26.45
N VAL A 194 -14.76 -21.20 -26.02
CA VAL A 194 -14.58 -21.66 -24.64
C VAL A 194 -13.26 -21.16 -24.12
N SER A 195 -13.25 -20.55 -22.94
CA SER A 195 -12.02 -20.26 -22.21
C SER A 195 -12.16 -20.71 -20.75
N ALA A 196 -11.14 -21.34 -20.22
CA ALA A 196 -11.08 -21.74 -18.81
C ALA A 196 -9.70 -21.45 -18.24
N MET A 197 -9.66 -21.03 -17.00
CA MET A 197 -8.42 -20.78 -16.24
C MET A 197 -8.57 -21.34 -14.84
N VAL A 198 -7.53 -21.98 -14.35
CA VAL A 198 -7.36 -22.27 -12.92
C VAL A 198 -6.02 -21.68 -12.50
N LEU A 199 -6.02 -20.91 -11.44
CA LEU A 199 -4.86 -20.25 -10.87
C LEU A 199 -4.74 -20.64 -9.40
N TYR A 200 -3.57 -21.13 -9.00
CA TYR A 200 -3.14 -21.21 -7.61
C TYR A 200 -2.15 -20.11 -7.32
N SER A 201 -2.31 -19.39 -6.22
CA SER A 201 -1.37 -18.37 -5.78
C SER A 201 -1.05 -18.51 -4.30
N MET A 202 0.19 -18.23 -3.95
CA MET A 202 0.68 -18.19 -2.58
C MET A 202 1.65 -17.01 -2.44
N ARG A 203 1.43 -16.16 -1.44
CA ARG A 203 2.25 -14.98 -1.21
C ARG A 203 2.62 -14.81 0.25
N SER A 204 3.77 -14.21 0.47
CA SER A 204 4.30 -13.89 1.78
C SER A 204 4.97 -12.51 1.75
N LEU A 205 4.51 -11.59 2.58
CA LEU A 205 5.10 -10.27 2.80
C LEU A 205 5.71 -10.21 4.19
N SER A 206 6.99 -9.88 4.30
CA SER A 206 7.70 -9.73 5.56
C SER A 206 8.28 -8.33 5.69
N HIS A 207 8.24 -7.76 6.89
CA HIS A 207 8.97 -6.55 7.23
C HIS A 207 10.37 -6.89 7.72
N THR A 208 11.41 -6.24 7.20
CA THR A 208 12.81 -6.49 7.61
C THR A 208 13.15 -5.83 8.94
N HIS A 209 12.43 -4.74 9.28
CA HIS A 209 12.58 -4.01 10.54
C HIS A 209 11.19 -3.83 11.17
N PRO A 210 10.64 -4.89 11.77
CA PRO A 210 9.30 -4.82 12.35
C PRO A 210 9.32 -4.00 13.65
N GLY A 211 8.38 -3.07 13.79
CA GLY A 211 8.23 -2.23 14.99
C GLY A 211 7.58 -2.93 16.18
N SER A 212 7.06 -4.15 15.99
CA SER A 212 6.41 -4.93 17.04
C SER A 212 6.56 -6.44 16.80
N TYR A 213 6.33 -7.23 17.86
CA TYR A 213 6.34 -8.69 17.76
C TYR A 213 5.35 -9.23 16.74
N ILE A 214 4.13 -8.68 16.69
CA ILE A 214 3.10 -9.09 15.71
C ILE A 214 3.51 -8.72 14.29
N ALA A 215 4.12 -7.56 14.09
CA ALA A 215 4.61 -7.12 12.78
C ALA A 215 5.80 -7.97 12.27
N ALA A 216 6.48 -8.71 13.15
CA ALA A 216 7.56 -9.62 12.78
C ALA A 216 7.07 -10.88 12.05
N PHE A 217 5.82 -11.27 12.24
CA PHE A 217 5.24 -12.38 11.50
C PHE A 217 4.94 -11.97 10.05
N PRO A 218 5.33 -12.79 9.05
CA PRO A 218 4.99 -12.53 7.67
C PRO A 218 3.47 -12.48 7.46
N TYR A 219 3.00 -11.64 6.55
CA TYR A 219 1.62 -11.66 6.06
C TYR A 219 1.53 -12.72 4.96
N LYS A 220 0.78 -13.78 5.21
CA LYS A 220 0.63 -14.89 4.28
C LYS A 220 -0.79 -15.02 3.79
N SER A 221 -0.93 -15.22 2.50
CA SER A 221 -2.21 -15.58 1.90
C SER A 221 -1.98 -16.61 0.79
N MET A 222 -2.98 -17.45 0.57
CA MET A 222 -3.01 -18.42 -0.52
C MET A 222 -4.42 -18.54 -1.05
N GLY A 223 -4.53 -18.99 -2.29
CA GLY A 223 -5.85 -19.21 -2.86
C GLY A 223 -5.81 -19.94 -4.18
N VAL A 224 -6.99 -20.43 -4.53
CA VAL A 224 -7.29 -20.96 -5.86
C VAL A 224 -8.35 -20.06 -6.47
N ALA A 225 -8.11 -19.62 -7.70
CA ALA A 225 -9.11 -18.93 -8.51
C ALA A 225 -9.40 -19.77 -9.75
N ALA A 226 -10.66 -19.84 -10.15
CA ALA A 226 -11.02 -20.42 -11.42
C ALA A 226 -11.98 -19.51 -12.17
N ARG A 227 -11.84 -19.49 -13.48
CA ARG A 227 -12.73 -18.77 -14.41
C ARG A 227 -13.06 -19.68 -15.58
N ALA A 228 -14.30 -19.69 -15.98
CA ALA A 228 -14.75 -20.32 -17.20
C ALA A 228 -15.66 -19.37 -17.96
N THR A 229 -15.41 -19.21 -19.26
CA THR A 229 -16.24 -18.40 -20.14
C THR A 229 -16.69 -19.23 -21.33
N TYR A 230 -17.89 -18.97 -21.77
CA TYR A 230 -18.45 -19.58 -22.96
C TYR A 230 -19.21 -18.53 -23.76
N SER A 231 -18.99 -18.49 -25.08
CA SER A 231 -19.79 -17.72 -25.97
C SER A 231 -20.27 -18.56 -27.18
N TYR A 232 -21.50 -18.32 -27.58
CA TYR A 232 -22.10 -18.97 -28.76
C TYR A 232 -22.42 -17.93 -29.82
N LYS A 233 -21.73 -18.01 -30.95
CA LYS A 233 -21.91 -17.11 -32.13
C LYS A 233 -21.80 -15.64 -31.78
N ASP A 234 -21.03 -15.28 -30.72
CA ASP A 234 -20.93 -13.94 -30.18
C ASP A 234 -22.28 -13.26 -29.85
N ARG A 235 -23.29 -14.08 -29.50
CA ARG A 235 -24.63 -13.67 -29.09
C ARG A 235 -24.91 -13.96 -27.63
N TYR A 236 -24.66 -15.18 -27.21
CA TYR A 236 -24.90 -15.66 -25.85
C TYR A 236 -23.58 -15.79 -25.13
N PHE A 237 -23.45 -15.16 -23.97
CA PHE A 237 -22.27 -15.16 -23.16
C PHE A 237 -22.58 -15.70 -21.78
N PHE A 238 -21.75 -16.58 -21.30
CA PHE A 238 -21.79 -17.11 -19.95
C PHE A 238 -20.41 -17.02 -19.35
N GLU A 239 -20.32 -16.58 -18.08
CA GLU A 239 -19.07 -16.54 -17.32
C GLU A 239 -19.32 -17.06 -15.90
N PHE A 240 -18.43 -17.92 -15.45
CA PHE A 240 -18.35 -18.41 -14.09
C PHE A 240 -16.98 -18.08 -13.52
N ASN A 241 -16.96 -17.46 -12.34
CA ASN A 241 -15.74 -17.21 -11.57
C ASN A 241 -15.89 -17.80 -10.18
N MET A 242 -14.80 -18.28 -9.62
CA MET A 242 -14.75 -18.64 -8.22
C MET A 242 -13.38 -18.27 -7.61
N GLY A 243 -13.40 -17.84 -6.35
CA GLY A 243 -12.23 -17.69 -5.51
C GLY A 243 -12.39 -18.56 -4.26
N TYR A 244 -11.36 -19.33 -3.93
CA TYR A 244 -11.23 -20.03 -2.65
C TYR A 244 -9.94 -19.56 -2.00
N ASN A 245 -10.07 -18.60 -1.06
CA ASN A 245 -8.94 -17.86 -0.51
C ASN A 245 -8.77 -18.13 0.97
N GLY A 246 -7.51 -18.28 1.40
CA GLY A 246 -7.13 -18.48 2.79
C GLY A 246 -6.40 -17.26 3.36
N SER A 247 -6.78 -16.84 4.56
CA SER A 247 -6.13 -15.78 5.34
C SER A 247 -5.75 -16.28 6.72
N GLU A 248 -4.58 -15.87 7.19
CA GLU A 248 -4.11 -16.18 8.54
C GLU A 248 -4.73 -15.28 9.63
N ASN A 249 -5.50 -14.25 9.24
CA ASN A 249 -6.19 -13.38 10.18
C ASN A 249 -7.28 -14.11 10.98
N PHE A 250 -7.74 -15.26 10.49
CA PHE A 250 -8.82 -16.05 11.06
C PHE A 250 -8.32 -17.32 11.75
N ALA A 251 -9.07 -17.80 12.72
CA ALA A 251 -8.76 -19.04 13.44
C ALA A 251 -8.76 -20.28 12.53
N PRO A 252 -8.05 -21.36 12.89
CA PRO A 252 -8.19 -22.63 12.20
C PRO A 252 -9.66 -23.06 12.12
N GLY A 253 -10.13 -23.39 10.91
CA GLY A 253 -11.55 -23.66 10.63
C GLY A 253 -12.27 -22.53 9.90
N HIS A 254 -11.88 -21.28 10.13
CA HIS A 254 -12.49 -20.08 9.50
C HIS A 254 -11.56 -19.38 8.49
N ARG A 255 -10.37 -19.95 8.23
CA ARG A 255 -9.34 -19.33 7.38
C ARG A 255 -9.71 -19.21 5.92
N PHE A 256 -10.51 -20.14 5.41
CA PHE A 256 -10.82 -20.22 3.98
C PHE A 256 -12.22 -19.75 3.68
N GLY A 257 -12.34 -18.81 2.74
CA GLY A 257 -13.60 -18.33 2.21
C GLY A 257 -13.80 -18.76 0.76
N PHE A 258 -15.05 -19.09 0.39
CA PHE A 258 -15.45 -19.44 -0.96
C PHE A 258 -16.35 -18.35 -1.56
N PHE A 259 -15.94 -17.81 -2.71
CA PHE A 259 -16.54 -16.63 -3.33
C PHE A 259 -16.86 -16.91 -4.80
N PRO A 260 -18.04 -17.49 -5.10
CA PRO A 260 -18.47 -17.71 -6.48
C PRO A 260 -19.10 -16.48 -7.10
N ALA A 261 -19.02 -16.37 -8.43
CA ALA A 261 -19.72 -15.38 -9.21
C ALA A 261 -20.11 -15.94 -10.58
N VAL A 262 -21.27 -15.53 -11.06
CA VAL A 262 -21.78 -15.89 -12.38
C VAL A 262 -22.19 -14.63 -13.14
N ALA A 263 -22.02 -14.63 -14.46
CA ALA A 263 -22.50 -13.57 -15.33
C ALA A 263 -23.07 -14.17 -16.63
N VAL A 264 -24.07 -13.52 -17.15
CA VAL A 264 -24.66 -13.84 -18.43
C VAL A 264 -24.79 -12.57 -19.27
N GLY A 265 -24.67 -12.73 -20.58
CA GLY A 265 -24.84 -11.66 -21.54
C GLY A 265 -25.57 -12.14 -22.78
N TYR A 266 -26.43 -11.28 -23.35
CA TYR A 266 -27.10 -11.53 -24.59
C TYR A 266 -26.97 -10.33 -25.52
N MET A 267 -26.30 -10.56 -26.64
CA MET A 267 -26.10 -9.58 -27.71
C MET A 267 -27.20 -9.75 -28.74
N ILE A 268 -28.29 -9.01 -28.59
CA ILE A 268 -29.45 -9.07 -29.48
C ILE A 268 -29.07 -8.57 -30.86
N SER A 269 -28.26 -7.52 -30.94
CA SER A 269 -27.82 -6.95 -32.21
C SER A 269 -27.05 -7.91 -33.12
N ASN A 270 -26.57 -9.05 -32.60
CA ASN A 270 -25.93 -10.09 -33.42
C ASN A 270 -26.91 -11.16 -33.93
N GLU A 271 -28.19 -11.05 -33.61
CA GLU A 271 -29.19 -11.99 -34.14
C GLU A 271 -29.51 -11.72 -35.62
N PRO A 272 -29.71 -12.73 -36.46
CA PRO A 272 -29.96 -12.55 -37.88
C PRO A 272 -31.21 -11.72 -38.22
N TRP A 273 -32.21 -11.76 -37.35
CA TRP A 273 -33.45 -10.98 -37.50
C TRP A 273 -33.31 -9.50 -37.13
N TRP A 274 -32.14 -9.09 -36.56
CA TRP A 274 -31.83 -7.70 -36.17
C TRP A 274 -31.35 -6.84 -37.34
N GLU A 275 -30.88 -7.46 -38.43
CA GLU A 275 -30.30 -6.79 -39.61
C GLU A 275 -31.09 -5.57 -40.11
N PRO A 276 -32.47 -5.62 -40.22
CA PRO A 276 -33.23 -4.48 -40.72
C PRO A 276 -33.16 -3.21 -39.85
N VAL A 277 -32.80 -3.31 -38.59
CA VAL A 277 -32.72 -2.18 -37.64
C VAL A 277 -31.27 -1.82 -37.28
N SER A 278 -30.30 -2.54 -37.79
CA SER A 278 -28.86 -2.39 -37.45
C SER A 278 -28.28 -1.05 -37.84
N ASP A 279 -28.81 -0.38 -38.87
CA ASP A 279 -28.38 0.96 -39.26
C ASP A 279 -28.72 2.03 -38.23
N VAL A 280 -29.79 1.82 -37.44
CA VAL A 280 -30.24 2.72 -36.38
C VAL A 280 -29.74 2.25 -35.02
N ILE A 281 -29.89 0.96 -34.71
CA ILE A 281 -29.50 0.35 -33.46
C ILE A 281 -28.43 -0.70 -33.77
N ASN A 282 -27.19 -0.26 -33.79
CA ASN A 282 -26.03 -1.10 -34.14
C ASN A 282 -25.54 -1.98 -32.98
N LEU A 283 -25.90 -1.65 -31.74
CA LEU A 283 -25.57 -2.42 -30.55
C LEU A 283 -26.80 -2.49 -29.63
N LEU A 284 -27.21 -3.69 -29.26
CA LEU A 284 -28.11 -3.92 -28.14
C LEU A 284 -27.65 -5.17 -27.39
N LYS A 285 -27.23 -4.97 -26.15
CA LYS A 285 -26.73 -6.03 -25.28
C LYS A 285 -27.36 -5.92 -23.90
N PHE A 286 -27.85 -7.02 -23.38
CA PHE A 286 -28.23 -7.19 -21.99
C PHE A 286 -27.16 -7.97 -21.25
N LYS A 287 -26.90 -7.59 -20.01
CA LYS A 287 -25.96 -8.28 -19.14
C LYS A 287 -26.52 -8.38 -17.72
N ALA A 288 -26.22 -9.47 -17.03
CA ALA A 288 -26.54 -9.65 -15.64
C ALA A 288 -25.42 -10.40 -14.94
N SER A 289 -25.13 -10.04 -13.72
CA SER A 289 -24.15 -10.75 -12.88
C SER A 289 -24.60 -10.83 -11.44
N TYR A 290 -24.23 -11.93 -10.80
CA TYR A 290 -24.44 -12.18 -9.38
C TYR A 290 -23.24 -12.90 -8.82
N GLY A 291 -22.73 -12.44 -7.67
CA GLY A 291 -21.56 -13.08 -7.07
C GLY A 291 -21.23 -12.54 -5.69
N SER A 292 -20.33 -13.23 -5.02
CA SER A 292 -19.80 -12.83 -3.74
C SER A 292 -18.31 -12.51 -3.80
N VAL A 293 -17.87 -11.58 -2.95
CA VAL A 293 -16.47 -11.18 -2.77
C VAL A 293 -16.17 -11.17 -1.28
N GLY A 294 -15.05 -11.77 -0.88
CA GLY A 294 -14.58 -11.78 0.50
C GLY A 294 -13.58 -10.66 0.78
N ASN A 295 -13.60 -10.18 2.03
CA ASN A 295 -12.61 -9.27 2.57
C ASN A 295 -12.09 -9.84 3.89
N ASP A 296 -10.76 -9.95 4.02
CA ASP A 296 -10.09 -10.45 5.22
C ASP A 296 -9.55 -9.34 6.14
N GLN A 297 -9.90 -8.08 5.87
CA GLN A 297 -9.50 -6.93 6.66
C GLN A 297 -10.32 -6.86 7.96
N ILE A 298 -9.66 -7.06 9.09
CA ILE A 298 -10.26 -7.05 10.43
C ILE A 298 -10.02 -5.71 11.16
N GLY A 299 -9.92 -4.62 10.41
CA GLY A 299 -9.78 -3.26 10.92
C GLY A 299 -8.35 -2.84 11.21
N GLY A 300 -7.91 -1.74 10.57
CA GLY A 300 -6.60 -1.11 10.77
C GLY A 300 -5.42 -2.06 10.54
N SER A 301 -4.46 -2.03 11.45
CA SER A 301 -3.27 -2.91 11.45
C SER A 301 -3.46 -4.20 12.26
N ARG A 302 -4.69 -4.52 12.66
CA ARG A 302 -4.99 -5.70 13.49
C ARG A 302 -4.73 -6.98 12.71
N ARG A 303 -4.17 -7.97 13.41
CA ARG A 303 -3.91 -9.32 12.92
C ARG A 303 -4.29 -10.33 14.00
N PHE A 304 -4.61 -11.55 13.58
CA PHE A 304 -4.86 -12.66 14.49
C PHE A 304 -5.93 -12.35 15.54
N ALA A 305 -7.10 -11.83 15.10
CA ALA A 305 -8.21 -11.44 16.00
C ALA A 305 -8.69 -12.57 16.92
N TYR A 306 -8.33 -13.82 16.64
CA TYR A 306 -8.61 -14.97 17.47
C TYR A 306 -7.67 -15.11 18.67
N ASN A 307 -6.56 -14.36 18.72
CA ASN A 307 -5.61 -14.39 19.82
C ASN A 307 -5.90 -13.29 20.83
N THR A 308 -5.97 -13.64 22.11
CA THR A 308 -6.01 -12.69 23.20
C THR A 308 -4.64 -12.01 23.36
N THR A 309 -4.62 -10.68 23.37
CA THR A 309 -3.40 -9.91 23.63
C THR A 309 -3.34 -9.42 25.07
N ILE A 310 -2.18 -9.57 25.68
CA ILE A 310 -1.92 -9.20 27.07
C ILE A 310 -0.94 -8.03 27.09
N ASN A 311 -1.30 -6.95 27.80
CA ASN A 311 -0.39 -5.87 28.10
C ASN A 311 0.32 -6.16 29.42
N THR A 312 1.63 -6.43 29.36
CA THR A 312 2.48 -6.71 30.51
C THR A 312 3.05 -5.46 31.17
N SER A 313 2.78 -4.28 30.59
CA SER A 313 3.22 -2.96 31.07
C SER A 313 2.03 -2.09 31.47
N ALA A 314 0.94 -2.69 31.89
CA ALA A 314 -0.21 -1.95 32.37
C ALA A 314 0.09 -1.29 33.72
N THR A 315 -0.64 -0.23 34.01
CA THR A 315 -0.62 0.38 35.35
C THR A 315 -1.23 -0.60 36.35
N GLY A 316 -0.49 -1.01 37.33
CA GLY A 316 -0.95 -1.87 38.42
C GLY A 316 -1.41 -1.09 39.63
N ALA A 317 -1.29 -1.69 40.81
CA ALA A 317 -1.67 -1.06 42.06
C ALA A 317 -0.66 0.00 42.50
N ALA A 318 -1.18 1.07 43.12
CA ALA A 318 -0.35 2.05 43.82
C ALA A 318 -0.21 1.63 45.30
N TRP A 319 1.02 1.53 45.77
CA TRP A 319 1.33 1.12 47.13
C TRP A 319 2.18 2.15 47.84
N GLY A 320 1.87 2.42 49.12
CA GLY A 320 2.69 3.19 50.05
C GLY A 320 3.00 4.61 49.59
N THR A 321 3.78 5.31 50.37
CA THR A 321 4.31 6.62 50.05
C THR A 321 5.78 6.52 49.65
N VAL A 322 6.16 7.09 48.51
CA VAL A 322 7.56 7.22 48.11
C VAL A 322 8.08 8.56 48.59
N PRO A 323 9.09 8.59 49.52
CA PRO A 323 9.74 9.83 49.85
C PRO A 323 10.41 10.43 48.62
N ASN A 324 10.07 11.69 48.29
CA ASN A 324 10.58 12.45 47.14
C ASN A 324 10.03 12.11 45.75
N SER A 325 8.87 11.48 45.62
CA SER A 325 8.20 11.40 44.33
C SER A 325 7.45 12.70 44.03
N SER A 326 7.82 13.33 42.94
CA SER A 326 7.42 14.69 42.61
C SER A 326 5.98 14.87 42.15
N ALA A 327 5.16 13.83 42.00
CA ALA A 327 3.84 14.00 41.42
C ALA A 327 2.69 13.35 42.20
N THR A 328 2.81 12.16 42.77
CA THR A 328 1.66 11.47 43.37
C THR A 328 1.88 10.90 44.76
N GLY A 329 3.11 10.83 45.27
CA GLY A 329 3.44 10.27 46.57
C GLY A 329 3.22 8.75 46.72
N TYR A 330 2.87 8.05 45.62
CA TYR A 330 2.66 6.60 45.62
C TYR A 330 3.65 5.89 44.71
N GLN A 331 4.09 4.71 45.11
CA GLN A 331 4.84 3.81 44.23
C GLN A 331 3.85 3.02 43.38
N THR A 332 3.94 3.17 42.07
CA THR A 332 3.15 2.38 41.13
C THR A 332 3.91 1.10 40.80
N VAL A 333 3.28 -0.04 41.04
CA VAL A 333 3.79 -1.36 40.63
C VAL A 333 3.20 -1.67 39.25
N GLY A 334 4.02 -2.16 38.33
CA GLY A 334 3.55 -2.59 37.02
C GLY A 334 2.51 -3.71 37.14
N GLY A 335 1.52 -3.70 36.29
CA GLY A 335 0.44 -4.66 36.24
C GLY A 335 0.37 -5.38 34.89
N ILE A 336 -0.46 -6.41 34.87
CA ILE A 336 -0.81 -7.16 33.66
C ILE A 336 -2.30 -7.00 33.42
N THR A 337 -2.70 -6.67 32.20
CA THR A 337 -4.09 -6.59 31.81
C THR A 337 -4.31 -7.18 30.41
N THR A 338 -5.53 -7.64 30.14
CA THR A 338 -5.92 -8.01 28.78
C THR A 338 -6.15 -6.75 27.96
N SER A 339 -5.39 -6.57 26.89
CA SER A 339 -5.59 -5.45 25.95
C SER A 339 -6.78 -5.72 25.03
N GLU A 340 -6.85 -6.94 24.51
CA GLU A 340 -7.92 -7.38 23.60
C GLU A 340 -8.22 -8.84 23.87
N MET A 341 -9.51 -9.17 23.95
CA MET A 341 -9.96 -10.56 23.99
C MET A 341 -10.00 -11.12 22.56
N GLY A 342 -9.37 -12.26 22.36
CA GLY A 342 -9.46 -12.99 21.10
C GLY A 342 -10.86 -13.55 20.86
N ASN A 343 -11.28 -13.58 19.61
CA ASN A 343 -12.52 -14.21 19.18
C ASN A 343 -12.24 -15.17 18.01
N SER A 344 -12.42 -16.46 18.26
CA SER A 344 -12.20 -17.53 17.26
C SER A 344 -13.29 -17.60 16.19
N GLU A 345 -14.44 -16.97 16.43
CA GLU A 345 -15.61 -16.99 15.53
C GLU A 345 -15.56 -15.88 14.46
N VAL A 346 -14.48 -15.09 14.42
CA VAL A 346 -14.32 -14.07 13.39
C VAL A 346 -14.09 -14.72 12.04
N GLU A 347 -14.91 -14.34 11.06
CA GLU A 347 -14.93 -14.86 9.72
C GLU A 347 -14.72 -13.76 8.67
N TRP A 348 -14.69 -14.14 7.40
CA TRP A 348 -14.61 -13.24 6.28
C TRP A 348 -15.82 -12.30 6.21
N GLU A 349 -15.56 -11.01 6.03
CA GLU A 349 -16.60 -10.09 5.55
C GLU A 349 -16.96 -10.50 4.12
N GLN A 350 -18.25 -10.63 3.83
CA GLN A 350 -18.75 -11.04 2.53
C GLN A 350 -19.61 -9.95 1.91
N ALA A 351 -19.28 -9.56 0.68
CA ALA A 351 -20.10 -8.65 -0.13
C ALA A 351 -20.77 -9.43 -1.25
N THR A 352 -22.10 -9.49 -1.23
CA THR A 352 -22.91 -10.06 -2.32
C THR A 352 -23.33 -8.96 -3.27
N LYS A 353 -22.95 -9.09 -4.54
CA LYS A 353 -23.14 -8.09 -5.58
C LYS A 353 -24.06 -8.61 -6.67
N SER A 354 -25.03 -7.82 -7.04
CA SER A 354 -25.94 -8.07 -8.16
C SER A 354 -25.89 -6.89 -9.12
N ASN A 355 -25.79 -7.14 -10.40
CA ASN A 355 -25.83 -6.11 -11.42
C ASN A 355 -26.70 -6.59 -12.59
N VAL A 356 -27.48 -5.67 -13.16
CA VAL A 356 -28.19 -5.85 -14.42
C VAL A 356 -27.94 -4.60 -15.26
N GLY A 357 -27.52 -4.78 -16.50
CA GLY A 357 -27.15 -3.68 -17.37
C GLY A 357 -27.63 -3.86 -18.81
N ILE A 358 -27.77 -2.73 -19.49
CA ILE A 358 -28.08 -2.63 -20.92
C ILE A 358 -27.02 -1.75 -21.59
N GLU A 359 -26.58 -2.16 -22.76
CA GLU A 359 -25.70 -1.39 -23.63
C GLU A 359 -26.45 -1.18 -24.96
N LEU A 360 -26.61 0.08 -25.36
CA LEU A 360 -27.30 0.52 -26.55
C LEU A 360 -26.38 1.39 -27.39
N GLY A 361 -26.13 0.99 -28.63
CA GLY A 361 -25.45 1.78 -29.66
C GLY A 361 -26.42 2.28 -30.72
N LEU A 362 -26.35 3.56 -31.03
CA LEU A 362 -27.22 4.22 -32.01
C LEU A 362 -26.37 4.90 -33.08
N PHE A 363 -26.76 4.71 -34.35
CA PHE A 363 -26.20 5.40 -35.52
C PHE A 363 -24.68 5.24 -35.71
N ASN A 364 -24.05 4.24 -35.05
CA ASN A 364 -22.59 4.06 -34.93
C ASN A 364 -21.83 5.21 -34.24
N ASP A 365 -22.53 6.21 -33.71
CA ASP A 365 -21.91 7.42 -33.11
C ASP A 365 -22.20 7.56 -31.60
N LEU A 366 -23.33 7.04 -31.13
CA LEU A 366 -23.76 7.20 -29.73
C LEU A 366 -23.84 5.85 -29.03
N THR A 367 -23.11 5.69 -27.91
CA THR A 367 -23.25 4.53 -27.04
C THR A 367 -23.81 4.95 -25.68
N ILE A 368 -24.86 4.29 -25.23
CA ILE A 368 -25.51 4.49 -23.95
C ILE A 368 -25.35 3.21 -23.14
N GLN A 369 -24.84 3.32 -21.93
CA GLN A 369 -24.77 2.21 -20.99
C GLN A 369 -25.51 2.59 -19.72
N ALA A 370 -26.38 1.68 -19.25
CA ALA A 370 -27.09 1.84 -17.99
C ALA A 370 -26.96 0.56 -17.16
N ASP A 371 -26.58 0.70 -15.92
CA ASP A 371 -26.39 -0.39 -14.98
C ASP A 371 -27.18 -0.13 -13.68
N LEU A 372 -27.93 -1.13 -13.24
CA LEU A 372 -28.58 -1.16 -11.94
C LEU A 372 -27.86 -2.20 -11.08
N PHE A 373 -27.34 -1.77 -9.93
CA PHE A 373 -26.58 -2.66 -9.04
C PHE A 373 -27.13 -2.61 -7.62
N ARG A 374 -26.90 -3.72 -6.92
CA ARG A 374 -27.14 -3.85 -5.48
C ARG A 374 -25.92 -4.51 -4.84
N ASP A 375 -25.43 -3.90 -3.76
CA ASP A 375 -24.33 -4.43 -2.94
C ASP A 375 -24.88 -4.66 -1.52
N TYR A 376 -24.76 -5.88 -1.02
CA TYR A 376 -25.13 -6.25 0.35
C TYR A 376 -23.89 -6.81 1.05
N ARG A 377 -23.57 -6.29 2.22
CA ARG A 377 -22.40 -6.72 3.01
C ARG A 377 -22.83 -7.33 4.30
N ASP A 378 -22.19 -8.44 4.64
CA ASP A 378 -22.39 -9.19 5.87
C ASP A 378 -21.04 -9.54 6.52
N GLY A 379 -21.03 -9.82 7.82
CA GLY A 379 -19.81 -10.16 8.55
C GLY A 379 -18.83 -9.01 8.73
N ILE A 380 -19.28 -7.74 8.68
CA ILE A 380 -18.42 -6.57 8.86
C ILE A 380 -17.80 -6.59 10.26
N PHE A 381 -16.47 -6.61 10.34
CA PHE A 381 -15.77 -6.57 11.60
C PHE A 381 -15.93 -5.20 12.28
N LEU A 382 -16.52 -5.19 13.46
CA LEU A 382 -16.66 -4.02 14.31
C LEU A 382 -16.03 -4.27 15.68
N MET A 383 -15.22 -3.30 16.13
CA MET A 383 -14.67 -3.36 17.48
C MET A 383 -15.74 -2.93 18.49
N ARG A 384 -16.03 -3.77 19.46
CA ARG A 384 -16.94 -3.43 20.55
C ARG A 384 -16.22 -2.49 21.53
N GLN A 385 -16.64 -1.23 21.56
CA GLN A 385 -16.01 -0.19 22.41
C GLN A 385 -16.66 -0.07 23.80
N SER A 386 -17.88 -0.53 23.96
CA SER A 386 -18.57 -0.56 25.26
C SER A 386 -19.40 -1.81 25.41
N THR A 387 -19.37 -2.43 26.60
CA THR A 387 -20.39 -3.39 26.99
C THR A 387 -21.54 -2.59 27.60
N PRO A 388 -22.80 -2.81 27.18
CA PRO A 388 -23.93 -2.32 27.96
C PRO A 388 -23.83 -2.90 29.38
N SER A 389 -23.92 -2.05 30.38
CA SER A 389 -24.01 -2.43 31.79
C SER A 389 -25.29 -3.18 32.08
#